data_93cacfcb00b3423d12531aedc53dd495
#
_entry.id   93cacfcb00b3423d12531aedc53dd495
#
_cell.length_a   1.000
_cell.length_b   1.000
_cell.length_c   1.000
_cell.angle_alpha   90.00
_cell.angle_beta   90.00
_cell.angle_gamma   90.00
#
_symmetry.space_group_name_H-M   'P 1'
#
loop_
_entity.id
_entity.type
_entity.pdbx_description
1 polymer ?
#
loop_
_entity_poly.entity_id
_entity_poly.type
_entity_poly.pdbx_seq_one_letter_code
_entity_poly.pdbx_strand_id
1 'polypeptide(L)'
;NIVDFEDKGVDYIIKDPEKFRDKKIVIAGGGDSALDWSIYLSDIAQEVVMIHRRTEFRGAPESVSKVGELVESGKIRLITEAEVTGLKGEHKLESVEIQRTNQEPLVLNTDYFIPLFGLTPKLGPIADWGLNLDKNAIVVNTLDYSTNVEGIYAIGDINTYEGKLKLILCGFHEATLMVQSAYRIIHSGKKPGFKYTTVTGISGIE
;
A
#
# COMPACT_ATOMS: atom_id res chain seq x y z
N ASN A 1 16.37 6.22 12.88
CA ASN A 1 15.67 6.65 14.13
C ASN A 1 14.17 6.93 13.95
N ILE A 2 13.54 6.34 12.92
CA ILE A 2 12.11 6.57 12.61
C ILE A 2 11.19 6.11 13.76
N VAL A 3 11.54 5.01 14.43
CA VAL A 3 10.77 4.41 15.51
C VAL A 3 10.62 5.34 16.72
N ASP A 4 11.58 6.24 16.95
CA ASP A 4 11.58 7.17 18.07
C ASP A 4 10.45 8.23 17.95
N PHE A 5 9.93 8.42 16.72
CA PHE A 5 8.90 9.38 16.37
C PHE A 5 7.55 8.76 15.98
N GLU A 6 7.39 7.44 16.11
CA GLU A 6 6.09 6.78 15.95
C GLU A 6 5.08 7.37 16.96
N ASP A 7 3.87 7.66 16.50
CA ASP A 7 2.84 8.39 17.25
C ASP A 7 3.21 9.82 17.72
N LYS A 8 4.40 10.31 17.31
CA LYS A 8 4.91 11.64 17.66
C LYS A 8 5.25 12.48 16.41
N GLY A 9 4.59 12.22 15.31
CA GLY A 9 4.79 12.92 14.04
C GLY A 9 5.17 11.99 12.87
N VAL A 10 5.35 10.69 13.10
CA VAL A 10 5.47 9.69 12.03
C VAL A 10 4.20 8.88 11.94
N ASP A 11 3.63 8.79 10.73
CA ASP A 11 2.44 8.02 10.42
C ASP A 11 2.65 7.14 9.18
N TYR A 12 2.44 5.84 9.34
CA TYR A 12 2.50 4.88 8.23
C TYR A 12 1.15 4.68 7.53
N ILE A 13 0.05 4.99 8.22
CA ILE A 13 -1.33 4.82 7.76
C ILE A 13 -2.13 6.05 8.14
N ILE A 14 -2.77 6.68 7.17
CA ILE A 14 -3.65 7.82 7.40
C ILE A 14 -5.07 7.30 7.66
N LYS A 15 -5.53 7.39 8.91
CA LYS A 15 -6.89 7.00 9.32
C LYS A 15 -7.82 8.21 9.39
N ASP A 16 -7.28 9.35 9.81
CA ASP A 16 -7.98 10.62 9.90
C ASP A 16 -7.16 11.71 9.20
N PRO A 17 -7.53 12.10 7.97
CA PRO A 17 -6.81 13.13 7.23
C PRO A 17 -6.92 14.53 7.88
N GLU A 18 -7.98 14.80 8.63
CA GLU A 18 -8.20 16.12 9.22
C GLU A 18 -7.15 16.51 10.26
N LYS A 19 -6.47 15.53 10.87
CA LYS A 19 -5.35 15.83 11.78
C LYS A 19 -4.19 16.56 11.13
N PHE A 20 -4.10 16.52 9.80
CA PHE A 20 -3.06 17.19 9.01
C PHE A 20 -3.45 18.59 8.56
N ARG A 21 -4.65 19.07 8.91
CA ARG A 21 -5.10 20.42 8.56
C ARG A 21 -4.15 21.48 9.13
N ASP A 22 -3.75 22.41 8.27
CA ASP A 22 -2.84 23.50 8.60
C ASP A 22 -1.47 23.04 9.13
N LYS A 23 -1.03 21.81 8.79
CA LYS A 23 0.26 21.24 9.18
C LYS A 23 1.24 21.19 8.02
N LYS A 24 2.52 21.21 8.34
CA LYS A 24 3.60 20.94 7.40
C LYS A 24 3.86 19.46 7.35
N ILE A 25 3.82 18.88 6.16
CA ILE A 25 3.89 17.44 5.95
C ILE A 25 4.98 17.11 4.95
N VAL A 26 5.79 16.12 5.30
CA VAL A 26 6.70 15.48 4.36
C VAL A 26 6.20 14.07 4.05
N ILE A 27 5.96 13.78 2.77
CA ILE A 27 5.57 12.46 2.27
C ILE A 27 6.73 11.89 1.48
N ALA A 28 7.21 10.70 1.86
CA ALA A 28 8.28 10.03 1.13
C ALA A 28 7.77 8.76 0.45
N GLY A 29 7.90 8.71 -0.88
CA GLY A 29 7.46 7.58 -1.69
C GLY A 29 7.31 7.93 -3.16
N GLY A 30 6.87 6.97 -3.98
CA GLY A 30 6.72 7.17 -5.42
C GLY A 30 5.78 6.16 -6.08
N GLY A 31 4.98 5.46 -5.30
CA GLY A 31 3.87 4.61 -5.74
C GLY A 31 2.52 5.32 -5.54
N ASP A 32 1.43 4.64 -5.92
CA ASP A 32 0.07 5.18 -5.87
C ASP A 32 -0.27 5.80 -4.52
N SER A 33 -0.02 5.13 -3.41
CA SER A 33 -0.33 5.67 -2.07
C SER A 33 0.35 7.02 -1.80
N ALA A 34 1.61 7.20 -2.23
CA ALA A 34 2.32 8.45 -2.01
C ALA A 34 1.76 9.59 -2.88
N LEU A 35 1.41 9.28 -4.13
CA LEU A 35 0.80 10.24 -5.04
C LEU A 35 -0.59 10.65 -4.55
N ASP A 36 -1.46 9.67 -4.27
CA ASP A 36 -2.85 9.91 -3.87
C ASP A 36 -2.95 10.71 -2.57
N TRP A 37 -2.13 10.36 -1.57
CA TRP A 37 -2.10 11.12 -0.32
C TRP A 37 -1.49 12.51 -0.48
N SER A 38 -0.50 12.69 -1.36
CA SER A 38 0.05 14.01 -1.66
C SER A 38 -1.01 14.91 -2.33
N ILE A 39 -1.79 14.35 -3.28
CA ILE A 39 -2.89 15.06 -3.92
C ILE A 39 -3.94 15.47 -2.90
N TYR A 40 -4.42 14.50 -2.11
CA TYR A 40 -5.49 14.76 -1.13
C TYR A 40 -5.07 15.78 -0.07
N LEU A 41 -3.88 15.62 0.53
CA LEU A 41 -3.39 16.47 1.60
C LEU A 41 -2.99 17.86 1.12
N SER A 42 -2.73 18.05 -0.18
CA SER A 42 -2.43 19.37 -0.74
C SER A 42 -3.56 20.40 -0.60
N ASP A 43 -4.78 19.93 -0.38
CA ASP A 43 -5.95 20.81 -0.20
C ASP A 43 -6.24 21.15 1.27
N ILE A 44 -5.64 20.43 2.22
CA ILE A 44 -5.93 20.62 3.66
C ILE A 44 -4.71 21.00 4.48
N ALA A 45 -3.53 20.57 4.10
CA ALA A 45 -2.29 20.90 4.80
C ALA A 45 -1.81 22.31 4.51
N GLN A 46 -1.02 22.88 5.42
CA GLN A 46 -0.34 24.15 5.18
C GLN A 46 0.74 24.02 4.09
N GLU A 47 1.48 22.92 4.10
CA GLU A 47 2.56 22.64 3.16
C GLU A 47 2.68 21.13 2.97
N VAL A 48 2.77 20.67 1.72
CA VAL A 48 3.09 19.30 1.36
C VAL A 48 4.40 19.26 0.60
N VAL A 49 5.39 18.57 1.16
CA VAL A 49 6.67 18.28 0.48
C VAL A 49 6.69 16.80 0.15
N MET A 50 6.74 16.48 -1.14
CA MET A 50 6.88 15.11 -1.62
C MET A 50 8.34 14.81 -1.92
N ILE A 51 8.88 13.71 -1.36
CA ILE A 51 10.26 13.27 -1.56
C ILE A 51 10.26 11.94 -2.28
N HIS A 52 11.01 11.86 -3.37
CA HIS A 52 11.18 10.62 -4.11
C HIS A 52 12.65 10.39 -4.50
N ARG A 53 13.12 9.13 -4.32
CA ARG A 53 14.50 8.75 -4.60
C ARG A 53 14.88 8.69 -6.09
N ARG A 54 13.88 8.71 -6.98
CA ARG A 54 14.05 8.67 -8.44
C ARG A 54 13.39 9.89 -9.08
N THR A 55 13.63 10.08 -10.37
CA THR A 55 12.92 11.08 -11.19
C THR A 55 11.55 10.57 -11.62
N GLU A 56 11.40 9.25 -11.82
CA GLU A 56 10.20 8.62 -12.34
C GLU A 56 9.37 7.96 -11.23
N PHE A 57 8.08 8.18 -11.26
CA PHE A 57 7.10 7.55 -10.36
C PHE A 57 6.64 6.20 -10.90
N ARG A 58 6.16 5.33 -9.99
CA ARG A 58 5.59 4.01 -10.33
C ARG A 58 4.08 3.95 -10.18
N GLY A 59 3.44 5.04 -9.82
CA GLY A 59 2.00 5.11 -9.67
C GLY A 59 1.28 5.31 -11.01
N ALA A 60 -0.06 5.35 -10.95
CA ALA A 60 -0.91 5.55 -12.10
C ALA A 60 -0.57 6.84 -12.85
N PRO A 61 -0.53 6.82 -14.20
CA PRO A 61 -0.17 8.01 -15.00
C PRO A 61 -1.04 9.24 -14.68
N GLU A 62 -2.32 9.03 -14.38
CA GLU A 62 -3.24 10.10 -14.00
C GLU A 62 -2.84 10.78 -12.71
N SER A 63 -2.50 10.00 -11.65
CA SER A 63 -2.02 10.54 -10.37
C SER A 63 -0.68 11.27 -10.54
N VAL A 64 0.22 10.74 -11.39
CA VAL A 64 1.49 11.40 -11.71
C VAL A 64 1.26 12.76 -12.38
N SER A 65 0.35 12.81 -13.39
CA SER A 65 -0.01 14.06 -14.07
C SER A 65 -0.57 15.07 -13.07
N LYS A 66 -1.47 14.64 -12.21
CA LYS A 66 -2.11 15.50 -11.20
C LYS A 66 -1.11 16.07 -10.19
N VAL A 67 -0.16 15.26 -9.72
CA VAL A 67 0.94 15.76 -8.87
C VAL A 67 1.76 16.81 -9.62
N GLY A 68 2.05 16.60 -10.92
CA GLY A 68 2.75 17.58 -11.75
C GLY A 68 2.04 18.94 -11.78
N GLU A 69 0.73 18.97 -12.03
CA GLU A 69 -0.10 20.18 -12.01
C GLU A 69 -0.03 20.88 -10.62
N LEU A 70 -0.07 20.11 -9.54
CA LEU A 70 -0.01 20.64 -8.18
C LEU A 70 1.38 21.19 -7.84
N VAL A 71 2.44 20.63 -8.41
CA VAL A 71 3.80 21.17 -8.29
C VAL A 71 3.92 22.48 -9.07
N GLU A 72 3.43 22.53 -10.30
CA GLU A 72 3.44 23.76 -11.14
C GLU A 72 2.64 24.91 -10.48
N SER A 73 1.52 24.59 -9.85
CA SER A 73 0.71 25.58 -9.12
C SER A 73 1.28 25.95 -7.73
N GLY A 74 2.36 25.30 -7.28
CA GLY A 74 2.99 25.55 -5.98
C GLY A 74 2.26 24.95 -4.77
N LYS A 75 1.23 24.12 -4.98
CA LYS A 75 0.53 23.41 -3.89
C LYS A 75 1.33 22.25 -3.29
N ILE A 76 2.18 21.62 -4.10
CA ILE A 76 3.09 20.56 -3.67
C ILE A 76 4.52 20.98 -4.01
N ARG A 77 5.43 20.85 -3.06
CA ARG A 77 6.86 20.93 -3.32
C ARG A 77 7.42 19.54 -3.56
N LEU A 78 7.93 19.28 -4.76
CA LEU A 78 8.54 18.00 -5.12
C LEU A 78 10.06 18.05 -5.04
N ILE A 79 10.67 17.06 -4.39
CA ILE A 79 12.12 16.87 -4.32
C ILE A 79 12.41 15.43 -4.79
N THR A 80 12.95 15.32 -5.98
CA THR A 80 13.38 14.04 -6.57
C THR A 80 14.87 13.76 -6.33
N GLU A 81 15.31 12.53 -6.61
CA GLU A 81 16.69 12.07 -6.38
C GLU A 81 17.15 12.31 -4.94
N ALA A 82 16.23 12.12 -4.00
CA ALA A 82 16.38 12.47 -2.60
C ALA A 82 15.81 11.39 -1.68
N GLU A 83 16.46 11.19 -0.56
CA GLU A 83 16.06 10.25 0.48
C GLU A 83 16.05 10.95 1.84
N VAL A 84 15.08 10.58 2.70
CA VAL A 84 15.08 11.02 4.10
C VAL A 84 16.07 10.13 4.86
N THR A 85 17.07 10.77 5.47
CA THR A 85 18.17 10.09 6.16
C THR A 85 18.10 10.21 7.67
N GLY A 86 17.32 11.17 8.19
CA GLY A 86 17.19 11.37 9.62
C GLY A 86 15.94 12.17 9.99
N LEU A 87 15.52 11.99 11.23
CA LEU A 87 14.42 12.71 11.86
C LEU A 87 14.94 13.40 13.11
N LYS A 88 14.49 14.62 13.38
CA LYS A 88 14.89 15.41 14.55
C LYS A 88 13.69 16.02 15.27
N GLY A 89 13.80 16.14 16.56
CA GLY A 89 12.85 16.73 17.48
C GLY A 89 13.14 16.29 18.90
N GLU A 90 12.64 17.00 19.88
CA GLU A 90 12.86 16.68 21.31
C GLU A 90 11.74 15.77 21.84
N HIS A 91 10.48 16.22 21.74
CA HIS A 91 9.31 15.45 22.21
C HIS A 91 8.45 14.89 21.09
N LYS A 92 8.50 15.51 19.93
CA LYS A 92 7.81 15.16 18.70
C LYS A 92 8.71 15.49 17.51
N LEU A 93 8.29 15.07 16.34
CA LEU A 93 8.95 15.42 15.09
C LEU A 93 8.92 16.96 14.88
N GLU A 94 10.05 17.53 14.54
CA GLU A 94 10.20 18.95 14.23
C GLU A 94 10.85 19.18 12.87
N SER A 95 11.68 18.25 12.41
CA SER A 95 12.30 18.34 11.10
C SER A 95 12.76 16.98 10.57
N VAL A 96 12.95 16.91 9.25
CA VAL A 96 13.56 15.78 8.54
C VAL A 96 14.83 16.20 7.86
N GLU A 97 15.83 15.33 7.87
CA GLU A 97 17.07 15.47 7.11
C GLU A 97 16.93 14.72 5.79
N ILE A 98 17.32 15.38 4.71
CA ILE A 98 17.19 14.87 3.35
C ILE A 98 18.55 14.91 2.70
N GLN A 99 18.98 13.77 2.18
CA GLN A 99 20.16 13.67 1.33
C GLN A 99 19.72 13.66 -0.13
N ARG A 100 20.27 14.56 -0.90
CA ARG A 100 20.11 14.61 -2.36
C ARG A 100 21.38 14.11 -3.04
N THR A 101 21.24 13.49 -4.18
CA THR A 101 22.37 13.01 -4.95
C THR A 101 23.28 14.20 -5.32
N ASN A 102 24.56 14.11 -4.96
CA ASN A 102 25.61 15.11 -5.26
C ASN A 102 25.29 16.55 -4.77
N GLN A 103 24.51 16.71 -3.70
CA GLN A 103 24.19 18.00 -3.11
C GLN A 103 24.38 17.96 -1.60
N GLU A 104 24.51 19.12 -1.00
CA GLU A 104 24.53 19.24 0.46
C GLU A 104 23.21 18.77 1.08
N PRO A 105 23.25 18.16 2.28
CA PRO A 105 22.06 17.76 3.00
C PRO A 105 21.12 18.95 3.23
N LEU A 106 19.82 18.69 3.12
CA LEU A 106 18.76 19.67 3.36
C LEU A 106 17.99 19.28 4.61
N VAL A 107 17.71 20.25 5.49
CA VAL A 107 16.82 20.08 6.64
C VAL A 107 15.50 20.79 6.35
N LEU A 108 14.38 20.08 6.48
CA LEU A 108 13.04 20.64 6.35
C LEU A 108 12.30 20.57 7.69
N ASN A 109 11.81 21.72 8.16
CA ASN A 109 10.89 21.74 9.29
C ASN A 109 9.55 21.14 8.89
N THR A 110 9.04 20.22 9.70
CA THR A 110 7.79 19.51 9.44
C THR A 110 7.11 19.10 10.73
N ASP A 111 5.79 19.05 10.72
CA ASP A 111 4.99 18.51 11.83
C ASP A 111 4.80 17.00 11.70
N TYR A 112 4.74 16.49 10.46
CA TYR A 112 4.50 15.07 10.16
C TYR A 112 5.40 14.57 9.04
N PHE A 113 5.84 13.33 9.21
CA PHE A 113 6.51 12.55 8.19
C PHE A 113 5.71 11.27 7.88
N ILE A 114 5.38 11.07 6.61
CA ILE A 114 4.56 9.95 6.13
C ILE A 114 5.40 9.12 5.15
N PRO A 115 6.07 8.04 5.62
CA PRO A 115 6.87 7.16 4.78
C PRO A 115 5.99 6.14 4.08
N LEU A 116 5.79 6.27 2.77
CA LEU A 116 5.01 5.39 1.92
C LEU A 116 5.91 4.60 0.95
N PHE A 117 6.83 3.84 1.50
CA PHE A 117 7.86 3.10 0.74
C PHE A 117 7.36 1.82 0.09
N GLY A 118 6.10 1.46 0.32
CA GLY A 118 5.50 0.20 -0.08
C GLY A 118 5.68 -0.90 0.95
N LEU A 119 5.02 -2.02 0.71
CA LEU A 119 5.03 -3.18 1.60
C LEU A 119 5.86 -4.31 0.97
N THR A 120 6.69 -4.94 1.78
CA THR A 120 7.39 -6.17 1.42
C THR A 120 6.85 -7.31 2.28
N PRO A 121 6.26 -8.35 1.68
CA PRO A 121 5.77 -9.50 2.42
C PRO A 121 6.89 -10.16 3.22
N LYS A 122 6.61 -10.47 4.48
CA LYS A 122 7.46 -11.33 5.32
C LYS A 122 6.63 -12.55 5.70
N LEU A 123 6.95 -13.70 5.10
CA LEU A 123 6.18 -14.93 5.30
C LEU A 123 6.32 -15.50 6.72
N GLY A 124 7.42 -15.17 7.42
CA GLY A 124 7.68 -15.74 8.74
C GLY A 124 7.62 -17.28 8.71
N PRO A 125 6.97 -17.92 9.69
CA PRO A 125 6.87 -19.39 9.75
C PRO A 125 6.21 -20.04 8.54
N ILE A 126 5.40 -19.30 7.76
CA ILE A 126 4.74 -19.82 6.55
C ILE A 126 5.78 -20.26 5.51
N ALA A 127 6.96 -19.65 5.50
CA ALA A 127 8.05 -20.02 4.59
C ALA A 127 8.52 -21.48 4.80
N ASP A 128 8.31 -22.04 5.99
CA ASP A 128 8.74 -23.38 6.38
C ASP A 128 7.66 -24.46 6.20
N TRP A 129 6.49 -24.10 5.64
CA TRP A 129 5.36 -25.04 5.46
C TRP A 129 5.49 -25.93 4.22
N GLY A 130 6.64 -25.86 3.52
CA GLY A 130 6.87 -26.66 2.30
C GLY A 130 6.10 -26.15 1.07
N LEU A 131 5.65 -24.90 1.10
CA LEU A 131 4.97 -24.24 -0.02
C LEU A 131 5.96 -23.86 -1.12
N ASN A 132 5.54 -23.95 -2.37
CA ASN A 132 6.32 -23.39 -3.47
C ASN A 132 6.27 -21.87 -3.41
N LEU A 133 7.45 -21.25 -3.33
CA LEU A 133 7.60 -19.81 -3.21
C LEU A 133 8.32 -19.23 -4.43
N ASP A 134 7.88 -18.05 -4.87
CA ASP A 134 8.63 -17.18 -5.77
C ASP A 134 8.74 -15.79 -5.13
N LYS A 135 9.97 -15.33 -4.82
CA LYS A 135 10.30 -14.01 -4.23
C LYS A 135 9.52 -13.71 -2.96
N ASN A 136 9.17 -14.37 -2.04
CA ASN A 136 8.29 -14.09 -0.89
C ASN A 136 6.80 -14.08 -1.23
N ALA A 137 6.39 -14.71 -2.32
CA ALA A 137 4.98 -14.94 -2.64
C ALA A 137 4.73 -16.44 -2.84
N ILE A 138 3.52 -16.88 -2.53
CA ILE A 138 3.13 -18.29 -2.60
C ILE A 138 2.63 -18.60 -4.00
N VAL A 139 3.27 -19.57 -4.67
CA VAL A 139 2.84 -20.03 -5.99
C VAL A 139 1.54 -20.81 -5.87
N VAL A 140 0.57 -20.50 -6.70
CA VAL A 140 -0.77 -21.13 -6.69
C VAL A 140 -1.21 -21.56 -8.07
N ASN A 141 -2.14 -22.52 -8.10
CA ASN A 141 -2.89 -22.89 -9.29
C ASN A 141 -4.00 -21.84 -9.54
N THR A 142 -4.02 -21.24 -10.72
CA THR A 142 -4.98 -20.18 -11.06
C THR A 142 -6.43 -20.65 -11.22
N LEU A 143 -6.68 -21.98 -11.29
CA LEU A 143 -8.05 -22.51 -11.39
C LEU A 143 -8.81 -22.42 -10.07
N ASP A 144 -8.10 -22.50 -8.93
CA ASP A 144 -8.73 -22.58 -7.62
C ASP A 144 -7.90 -22.00 -6.47
N TYR A 145 -6.72 -21.45 -6.78
CA TYR A 145 -5.77 -20.85 -5.83
C TYR A 145 -5.24 -21.80 -4.77
N SER A 146 -5.28 -23.14 -5.07
CA SER A 146 -4.59 -24.13 -4.26
C SER A 146 -3.08 -24.01 -4.38
N THR A 147 -2.38 -24.36 -3.30
CA THR A 147 -0.92 -24.48 -3.27
C THR A 147 -0.49 -25.90 -3.67
N ASN A 148 0.81 -26.16 -3.67
CA ASN A 148 1.34 -27.53 -3.81
C ASN A 148 1.06 -28.44 -2.61
N VAL A 149 0.64 -27.88 -1.46
CA VAL A 149 0.26 -28.63 -0.27
C VAL A 149 -1.27 -28.74 -0.20
N GLU A 150 -1.77 -29.97 -0.19
CA GLU A 150 -3.22 -30.23 -0.17
C GLU A 150 -3.90 -29.58 1.04
N GLY A 151 -5.05 -28.93 0.80
CA GLY A 151 -5.82 -28.23 1.83
C GLY A 151 -5.32 -26.82 2.15
N ILE A 152 -4.20 -26.38 1.57
CA ILE A 152 -3.70 -25.03 1.72
C ILE A 152 -3.94 -24.21 0.45
N TYR A 153 -4.53 -23.04 0.62
CA TYR A 153 -4.82 -22.06 -0.42
C TYR A 153 -4.16 -20.74 -0.10
N ALA A 154 -3.82 -19.97 -1.12
CA ALA A 154 -3.31 -18.61 -0.93
C ALA A 154 -4.00 -17.64 -1.89
N ILE A 155 -4.55 -16.55 -1.36
CA ILE A 155 -5.29 -15.53 -2.12
C ILE A 155 -4.80 -14.12 -1.77
N GLY A 156 -5.09 -13.15 -2.64
CA GLY A 156 -4.70 -11.75 -2.45
C GLY A 156 -3.21 -11.51 -2.71
N ASP A 157 -2.64 -10.51 -2.07
CA ASP A 157 -1.29 -10.01 -2.37
C ASP A 157 -0.16 -10.97 -2.02
N ILE A 158 -0.47 -12.01 -1.22
CA ILE A 158 0.52 -13.00 -0.79
C ILE A 158 0.81 -14.07 -1.84
N ASN A 159 -0.11 -14.30 -2.78
CA ASN A 159 0.08 -15.29 -3.83
C ASN A 159 0.77 -14.71 -5.07
N THR A 160 1.26 -15.61 -5.92
CA THR A 160 1.81 -15.27 -7.23
C THR A 160 1.46 -16.31 -8.29
N TYR A 161 1.25 -15.83 -9.50
CA TYR A 161 1.02 -16.57 -10.74
C TYR A 161 1.29 -15.65 -11.94
N GLU A 162 1.39 -16.20 -13.14
CA GLU A 162 1.60 -15.41 -14.35
C GLU A 162 0.44 -14.41 -14.57
N GLY A 163 0.76 -13.13 -14.76
CA GLY A 163 -0.23 -12.06 -14.93
C GLY A 163 -0.87 -11.57 -13.62
N LYS A 164 -0.33 -11.93 -12.45
CA LYS A 164 -0.85 -11.47 -11.15
C LYS A 164 -0.90 -9.95 -11.04
N LEU A 165 -2.09 -9.43 -10.74
CA LEU A 165 -2.32 -8.05 -10.32
C LEU A 165 -2.63 -8.00 -8.83
N LYS A 166 -1.90 -7.15 -8.09
CA LYS A 166 -2.12 -6.93 -6.65
C LYS A 166 -3.21 -5.89 -6.42
N LEU A 167 -4.45 -6.28 -6.72
CA LEU A 167 -5.65 -5.47 -6.56
C LEU A 167 -6.63 -6.16 -5.61
N ILE A 168 -7.33 -5.37 -4.81
CA ILE A 168 -8.39 -5.86 -3.92
C ILE A 168 -9.45 -6.65 -4.71
N LEU A 169 -9.83 -6.16 -5.89
CA LEU A 169 -10.77 -6.84 -6.79
C LEU A 169 -10.30 -8.25 -7.17
N CYS A 170 -9.01 -8.40 -7.51
CA CYS A 170 -8.45 -9.71 -7.85
C CYS A 170 -8.49 -10.65 -6.63
N GLY A 171 -8.17 -10.16 -5.44
CA GLY A 171 -8.24 -10.94 -4.21
C GLY A 171 -9.65 -11.45 -3.90
N PHE A 172 -10.69 -10.66 -4.12
CA PHE A 172 -12.07 -11.10 -3.98
C PHE A 172 -12.48 -12.16 -5.03
N HIS A 173 -12.04 -11.99 -6.27
CA HIS A 173 -12.25 -13.01 -7.30
C HIS A 173 -11.57 -14.34 -6.93
N GLU A 174 -10.31 -14.28 -6.50
CA GLU A 174 -9.54 -15.43 -6.04
C GLU A 174 -10.22 -16.13 -4.87
N ALA A 175 -10.73 -15.38 -3.88
CA ALA A 175 -11.48 -15.89 -2.75
C ALA A 175 -12.73 -16.66 -3.20
N THR A 176 -13.43 -16.16 -4.21
CA THR A 176 -14.63 -16.81 -4.75
C THR A 176 -14.31 -18.18 -5.32
N LEU A 177 -13.26 -18.31 -6.13
CA LEU A 177 -12.86 -19.59 -6.73
C LEU A 177 -12.28 -20.55 -5.68
N MET A 178 -11.47 -20.04 -4.75
CA MET A 178 -10.92 -20.83 -3.64
C MET A 178 -12.02 -21.47 -2.79
N VAL A 179 -13.05 -20.70 -2.40
CA VAL A 179 -14.16 -21.21 -1.58
C VAL A 179 -14.92 -22.33 -2.31
N GLN A 180 -15.11 -22.21 -3.64
CA GLN A 180 -15.74 -23.26 -4.44
C GLN A 180 -14.92 -24.58 -4.43
N SER A 181 -13.60 -24.47 -4.46
CA SER A 181 -12.70 -25.63 -4.39
C SER A 181 -12.70 -26.24 -2.99
N ALA A 182 -12.49 -25.42 -1.95
CA ALA A 182 -12.48 -25.87 -0.56
C ALA A 182 -13.79 -26.54 -0.16
N TYR A 183 -14.95 -26.01 -0.62
CA TYR A 183 -16.25 -26.63 -0.35
C TYR A 183 -16.33 -28.07 -0.85
N ARG A 184 -15.78 -28.36 -2.04
CA ARG A 184 -15.79 -29.74 -2.61
C ARG A 184 -14.97 -30.70 -1.76
N ILE A 185 -13.87 -30.27 -1.19
CA ILE A 185 -13.03 -31.07 -0.30
C ILE A 185 -13.80 -31.36 1.00
N ILE A 186 -14.35 -30.33 1.63
CA ILE A 186 -15.06 -30.44 2.91
C ILE A 186 -16.34 -31.32 2.78
N HIS A 187 -17.02 -31.21 1.66
CA HIS A 187 -18.30 -31.91 1.41
C HIS A 187 -18.19 -33.09 0.45
N SER A 188 -17.05 -33.80 0.45
CA SER A 188 -16.85 -35.07 -0.29
C SER A 188 -17.25 -34.98 -1.79
N GLY A 189 -16.77 -33.95 -2.46
CA GLY A 189 -16.98 -33.76 -3.91
C GLY A 189 -18.30 -33.09 -4.30
N LYS A 190 -19.17 -32.75 -3.36
CA LYS A 190 -20.41 -32.02 -3.65
C LYS A 190 -20.09 -30.60 -4.15
N LYS A 191 -20.79 -30.19 -5.21
CA LYS A 191 -20.70 -28.80 -5.68
C LYS A 191 -21.61 -27.92 -4.82
N PRO A 192 -21.14 -26.68 -4.42
CA PRO A 192 -22.04 -25.75 -3.77
C PRO A 192 -23.17 -25.36 -4.71
N GLY A 193 -24.40 -25.28 -4.16
CA GLY A 193 -25.56 -24.82 -4.92
C GLY A 193 -25.39 -23.30 -5.14
N PHE A 194 -25.10 -22.89 -6.38
CA PHE A 194 -25.04 -21.50 -6.74
C PHE A 194 -26.44 -21.01 -7.17
N LYS A 195 -27.02 -20.07 -6.40
CA LYS A 195 -28.28 -19.42 -6.74
C LYS A 195 -28.04 -17.91 -6.76
N TYR A 196 -28.51 -17.26 -7.81
CA TYR A 196 -28.47 -15.80 -7.87
C TYR A 196 -29.53 -15.22 -6.91
N THR A 197 -29.18 -14.21 -6.14
CA THR A 197 -30.09 -13.47 -5.24
C THR A 197 -31.26 -12.84 -5.99
N THR A 198 -31.07 -12.50 -7.27
CA THR A 198 -32.12 -12.02 -8.18
C THR A 198 -33.24 -13.04 -8.43
N VAL A 199 -33.00 -14.34 -8.19
CA VAL A 199 -33.99 -15.41 -8.39
C VAL A 199 -34.73 -15.75 -7.08
N THR A 200 -34.05 -15.60 -5.93
CA THR A 200 -34.56 -16.06 -4.63
C THR A 200 -34.84 -14.89 -3.66
N GLY A 201 -34.48 -13.66 -4.00
CA GLY A 201 -34.51 -12.53 -3.08
C GLY A 201 -33.47 -12.67 -1.95
N ILE A 202 -33.27 -11.61 -1.19
CA ILE A 202 -32.51 -11.63 0.07
C ILE A 202 -33.56 -11.66 1.19
N SER A 203 -33.61 -12.74 1.95
CA SER A 203 -34.52 -12.85 3.10
C SER A 203 -34.24 -11.71 4.08
N GLY A 204 -35.25 -10.85 4.36
CA GLY A 204 -35.15 -9.75 5.31
C GLY A 204 -34.87 -8.36 4.72
N ILE A 205 -34.91 -8.20 3.39
CA ILE A 205 -34.98 -6.91 2.72
C ILE A 205 -36.32 -6.86 1.97
N GLU A 206 -37.34 -6.25 2.57
CA GLU A 206 -38.55 -5.76 1.92
C GLU A 206 -38.37 -4.32 1.45
#